data_2af35b2800be86ad63dfa41b018ac128
#
_entry.id   2af35b2800be86ad63dfa41b018ac128
#
_cell.length_a   1.000
_cell.length_b   1.000
_cell.length_c   1.000
_cell.angle_alpha   90.00
_cell.angle_beta   90.00
_cell.angle_gamma   90.00
#
_symmetry.space_group_name_H-M   'P 1'
#
loop_
_entity.id
_entity.type
_entity.pdbx_description
1 polymer ?
#
loop_
_entity_poly.entity_id
_entity_poly.type
_entity_poly.pdbx_seq_one_letter_code
_entity_poly.pdbx_strand_id
1 'polypeptide(L)'
;MKKAFYIFGLAVLFTVTFSCQSQGKKSALTQVPEVRALEAPDSQDLSDYETAYFASGCFWCVEAIFESVKGVAEVVSGYAGGTETNPTYEDVSYGRTGHAEAVEVYYDPEVISYFQLVQVFFGSHDPTSLNRQGPDRGPQYRSIAFFKNKSEQQ
;
A
#
# COMPACT_ATOMS: atom_id res chain seq x y z
N MET A 1 19.77 -86.68 -46.10
CA MET A 1 18.38 -86.41 -45.66
C MET A 1 18.41 -86.08 -44.17
N LYS A 2 18.40 -84.83 -43.81
CA LYS A 2 18.42 -84.33 -42.43
C LYS A 2 17.11 -83.58 -42.15
N LYS A 3 16.30 -84.15 -41.25
CA LYS A 3 15.03 -83.55 -40.82
C LYS A 3 15.33 -82.52 -39.75
N ALA A 4 14.95 -81.26 -39.98
CA ALA A 4 15.00 -80.22 -38.97
C ALA A 4 13.72 -80.22 -38.14
N PHE A 5 13.87 -80.32 -36.82
CA PHE A 5 12.80 -80.20 -35.84
C PHE A 5 12.70 -78.74 -35.41
N TYR A 6 11.56 -78.09 -35.67
CA TYR A 6 11.27 -76.77 -35.16
C TYR A 6 10.54 -76.97 -33.81
N ILE A 7 11.19 -76.54 -32.73
CA ILE A 7 10.59 -76.41 -31.43
C ILE A 7 9.95 -75.02 -31.31
N PHE A 8 8.63 -75.04 -31.25
CA PHE A 8 7.88 -73.83 -30.98
C PHE A 8 7.91 -73.50 -29.49
N GLY A 9 8.75 -72.58 -29.09
CA GLY A 9 8.76 -72.09 -27.70
C GLY A 9 7.68 -71.07 -27.50
N LEU A 10 6.67 -71.41 -26.72
CA LEU A 10 5.59 -70.52 -26.27
C LEU A 10 6.17 -69.62 -25.18
N ALA A 11 6.52 -68.39 -25.51
CA ALA A 11 6.90 -67.38 -24.54
C ALA A 11 5.64 -66.79 -23.92
N VAL A 12 5.37 -67.17 -22.66
CA VAL A 12 4.33 -66.54 -21.86
C VAL A 12 4.86 -65.24 -21.32
N LEU A 13 4.38 -64.11 -21.90
CA LEU A 13 4.72 -62.77 -21.42
C LEU A 13 3.89 -62.46 -20.18
N PHE A 14 4.50 -62.54 -19.01
CA PHE A 14 3.89 -62.10 -17.76
C PHE A 14 4.01 -60.57 -17.70
N THR A 15 2.95 -59.86 -18.06
CA THR A 15 2.86 -58.41 -17.84
C THR A 15 2.52 -58.18 -16.37
N VAL A 16 3.54 -57.85 -15.57
CA VAL A 16 3.32 -57.35 -14.20
C VAL A 16 2.87 -55.89 -14.36
N THR A 17 1.58 -55.66 -14.22
CA THR A 17 1.04 -54.32 -14.07
C THR A 17 1.37 -53.82 -12.68
N PHE A 18 2.40 -52.98 -12.56
CA PHE A 18 2.69 -52.24 -11.34
C PHE A 18 1.62 -51.14 -11.22
N SER A 19 0.55 -51.44 -10.47
CA SER A 19 -0.41 -50.44 -10.05
C SER A 19 0.26 -49.54 -9.01
N CYS A 20 0.74 -48.39 -9.45
CA CYS A 20 1.24 -47.35 -8.55
C CYS A 20 0.02 -46.70 -7.86
N GLN A 21 -0.37 -47.30 -6.73
CA GLN A 21 -1.39 -46.74 -5.85
C GLN A 21 -0.74 -45.56 -5.10
N SER A 22 -0.83 -44.40 -5.71
CA SER A 22 -0.50 -43.15 -5.05
C SER A 22 -1.46 -42.97 -3.89
N GLN A 23 -1.04 -43.36 -2.69
CA GLN A 23 -1.67 -42.89 -1.46
C GLN A 23 -1.39 -41.39 -1.34
N GLY A 24 -2.26 -40.58 -1.95
CA GLY A 24 -2.34 -39.16 -1.67
C GLY A 24 -2.57 -38.99 -0.17
N LYS A 25 -1.50 -38.68 0.57
CA LYS A 25 -1.65 -38.03 1.87
C LYS A 25 -2.49 -36.80 1.61
N LYS A 26 -3.77 -36.82 2.00
CA LYS A 26 -4.57 -35.64 2.17
C LYS A 26 -3.80 -34.78 3.15
N SER A 27 -3.04 -33.81 2.61
CA SER A 27 -2.51 -32.71 3.40
C SER A 27 -3.74 -32.10 4.07
N ALA A 28 -3.78 -32.18 5.39
CA ALA A 28 -4.73 -31.45 6.17
C ALA A 28 -4.47 -29.98 5.81
N LEU A 29 -5.31 -29.41 4.94
CA LEU A 29 -5.39 -27.97 4.78
C LEU A 29 -5.70 -27.46 6.17
N THR A 30 -4.67 -26.97 6.86
CA THR A 30 -4.84 -26.18 8.07
C THR A 30 -5.83 -25.10 7.68
N GLN A 31 -7.02 -25.15 8.24
CA GLN A 31 -8.02 -24.12 8.03
C GLN A 31 -7.33 -22.81 8.40
N VAL A 32 -7.13 -21.96 7.41
CA VAL A 32 -6.73 -20.57 7.65
C VAL A 32 -7.81 -20.05 8.60
N PRO A 33 -7.44 -19.57 9.81
CA PRO A 33 -8.43 -19.00 10.70
C PRO A 33 -9.24 -18.01 9.88
N GLU A 34 -10.56 -18.14 9.92
CA GLU A 34 -11.45 -17.17 9.31
C GLU A 34 -10.99 -15.80 9.77
N VAL A 35 -10.44 -15.02 8.82
CA VAL A 35 -10.04 -13.64 9.11
C VAL A 35 -11.35 -12.95 9.47
N ARG A 36 -11.61 -12.87 10.77
CA ARG A 36 -12.71 -12.07 11.30
C ARG A 36 -12.50 -10.69 10.68
N ALA A 37 -13.40 -10.31 9.79
CA ALA A 37 -13.41 -8.95 9.27
C ALA A 37 -13.32 -8.06 10.49
N LEU A 38 -12.20 -7.34 10.63
CA LEU A 38 -12.08 -6.29 11.63
C LEU A 38 -13.25 -5.38 11.29
N GLU A 39 -14.21 -5.27 12.20
CA GLU A 39 -15.25 -4.25 12.07
C GLU A 39 -14.48 -2.96 11.80
N ALA A 40 -14.84 -2.28 10.72
CA ALA A 40 -14.25 -0.98 10.43
C ALA A 40 -14.33 -0.17 11.73
N PRO A 41 -13.24 0.44 12.19
CA PRO A 41 -13.28 1.22 13.42
C PRO A 41 -14.47 2.16 13.31
N ASP A 42 -15.30 2.17 14.34
CA ASP A 42 -16.44 3.07 14.45
C ASP A 42 -15.92 4.46 14.10
N SER A 43 -16.58 5.14 13.15
CA SER A 43 -16.08 6.40 12.62
C SER A 43 -15.77 7.33 13.79
N GLN A 44 -14.50 7.54 14.06
CA GLN A 44 -14.06 8.42 15.14
C GLN A 44 -14.65 9.81 14.88
N ASP A 45 -15.30 10.38 15.90
CA ASP A 45 -15.75 11.75 15.81
C ASP A 45 -14.52 12.68 15.81
N LEU A 46 -14.26 13.29 14.67
CA LEU A 46 -13.11 14.18 14.46
C LEU A 46 -13.46 15.66 14.65
N SER A 47 -14.66 15.98 15.14
CA SER A 47 -15.14 17.36 15.27
C SER A 47 -14.31 18.22 16.25
N ASP A 48 -13.64 17.60 17.20
CA ASP A 48 -12.81 18.28 18.21
C ASP A 48 -11.33 18.42 17.77
N TYR A 49 -10.97 17.86 16.62
CA TYR A 49 -9.59 17.92 16.09
C TYR A 49 -9.42 19.09 15.12
N GLU A 50 -8.24 19.68 15.13
CA GLU A 50 -7.82 20.60 14.08
C GLU A 50 -7.26 19.84 12.87
N THR A 51 -7.25 20.48 11.70
CA THR A 51 -6.69 19.90 10.47
C THR A 51 -5.47 20.66 9.97
N ALA A 52 -4.50 19.90 9.44
CA ALA A 52 -3.34 20.45 8.72
C ALA A 52 -3.16 19.67 7.39
N TYR A 53 -2.55 20.32 6.39
CA TYR A 53 -2.38 19.72 5.07
C TYR A 53 -0.92 19.76 4.65
N PHE A 54 -0.41 18.60 4.18
CA PHE A 54 0.99 18.46 3.75
C PHE A 54 1.11 17.64 2.47
N ALA A 55 2.10 17.96 1.65
CA ALA A 55 2.49 17.20 0.46
C ALA A 55 4.01 17.03 0.44
N SER A 56 4.53 15.80 0.35
CA SER A 56 5.98 15.55 0.33
C SER A 56 6.33 14.20 -0.31
N GLY A 57 5.93 14.01 -1.56
CA GLY A 57 6.12 12.75 -2.29
C GLY A 57 4.90 11.85 -2.22
N CYS A 58 5.10 10.53 -2.23
CA CYS A 58 4.03 9.56 -2.16
C CYS A 58 3.19 9.72 -0.89
N PHE A 59 1.90 10.01 -1.04
CA PHE A 59 0.99 10.30 0.09
C PHE A 59 0.85 9.13 1.06
N TRP A 60 0.93 7.86 0.62
CA TRP A 60 0.92 6.70 1.52
C TRP A 60 2.10 6.67 2.49
N CYS A 61 3.28 7.14 2.03
CA CYS A 61 4.46 7.27 2.90
C CYS A 61 4.26 8.40 3.91
N VAL A 62 3.70 9.52 3.47
CA VAL A 62 3.43 10.69 4.32
C VAL A 62 2.35 10.36 5.36
N GLU A 63 1.28 9.68 4.97
CA GLU A 63 0.23 9.16 5.84
C GLU A 63 0.83 8.33 6.97
N ALA A 64 1.59 7.28 6.65
CA ALA A 64 2.22 6.41 7.64
C ALA A 64 3.15 7.16 8.62
N ILE A 65 3.83 8.22 8.16
CA ILE A 65 4.66 9.06 9.02
C ILE A 65 3.80 9.83 10.03
N PHE A 66 2.77 10.53 9.56
CA PHE A 66 1.94 11.34 10.44
C PHE A 66 1.08 10.49 11.38
N GLU A 67 0.58 9.32 10.96
CA GLU A 67 -0.12 8.37 11.84
C GLU A 67 0.74 7.92 13.03
N SER A 68 2.06 7.91 12.88
CA SER A 68 2.99 7.56 13.96
C SER A 68 3.20 8.68 14.99
N VAL A 69 2.66 9.88 14.74
CA VAL A 69 2.90 11.06 15.57
C VAL A 69 1.89 11.13 16.71
N LYS A 70 2.38 11.24 17.93
CA LYS A 70 1.51 11.42 19.11
C LYS A 70 0.72 12.71 19.01
N GLY A 71 -0.59 12.62 19.16
CA GLY A 71 -1.53 13.74 19.03
C GLY A 71 -2.19 13.83 17.67
N VAL A 72 -1.78 13.00 16.70
CA VAL A 72 -2.52 12.79 15.46
C VAL A 72 -3.56 11.70 15.67
N ALA A 73 -4.79 11.97 15.28
CA ALA A 73 -5.95 11.08 15.44
C ALA A 73 -6.24 10.30 14.15
N GLU A 74 -6.11 10.96 12.99
CA GLU A 74 -6.43 10.39 11.67
C GLU A 74 -5.60 11.09 10.62
N VAL A 75 -5.23 10.37 9.57
CA VAL A 75 -4.59 10.95 8.37
C VAL A 75 -5.30 10.42 7.14
N VAL A 76 -5.70 11.33 6.25
CA VAL A 76 -6.44 10.98 5.04
C VAL A 76 -5.62 11.37 3.81
N SER A 77 -5.26 10.40 2.99
CA SER A 77 -4.61 10.62 1.71
C SER A 77 -5.56 11.24 0.68
N GLY A 78 -5.08 12.23 -0.06
CA GLY A 78 -5.88 12.95 -1.05
C GLY A 78 -5.03 13.82 -1.98
N TYR A 79 -5.63 14.85 -2.55
CA TYR A 79 -4.98 15.73 -3.53
C TYR A 79 -5.24 17.18 -3.20
N ALA A 80 -4.18 18.02 -3.28
CA ALA A 80 -4.29 19.43 -2.98
C ALA A 80 -3.41 20.29 -3.90
N GLY A 81 -3.71 21.60 -3.96
CA GLY A 81 -2.90 22.61 -4.65
C GLY A 81 -3.14 22.74 -6.16
N GLY A 82 -4.07 21.97 -6.72
CA GLY A 82 -4.56 22.11 -8.10
C GLY A 82 -5.89 22.87 -8.18
N THR A 83 -6.41 23.02 -9.39
CA THR A 83 -7.68 23.70 -9.67
C THR A 83 -8.77 22.76 -10.18
N GLU A 84 -8.41 21.54 -10.54
CA GLU A 84 -9.31 20.54 -11.08
C GLU A 84 -10.22 20.00 -9.99
N THR A 85 -11.51 19.86 -10.32
CA THR A 85 -12.51 19.34 -9.40
C THR A 85 -12.58 17.81 -9.49
N ASN A 86 -12.54 17.14 -8.34
CA ASN A 86 -12.60 15.68 -8.21
C ASN A 86 -11.59 14.94 -9.11
N PRO A 87 -10.29 15.24 -9.00
CA PRO A 87 -9.28 14.57 -9.79
C PRO A 87 -9.23 13.07 -9.41
N THR A 88 -9.00 12.22 -10.40
CA THR A 88 -8.78 10.79 -10.17
C THR A 88 -7.31 10.52 -9.81
N TYR A 89 -7.05 9.38 -9.16
CA TYR A 89 -5.67 8.94 -8.91
C TYR A 89 -4.86 8.87 -10.21
N GLU A 90 -5.46 8.36 -11.28
CA GLU A 90 -4.80 8.25 -12.58
C GLU A 90 -4.41 9.62 -13.14
N ASP A 91 -5.28 10.62 -13.04
CA ASP A 91 -4.99 11.96 -13.55
C ASP A 91 -3.84 12.64 -12.78
N VAL A 92 -3.81 12.49 -11.46
CA VAL A 92 -2.76 13.07 -10.63
C VAL A 92 -1.44 12.33 -10.81
N SER A 93 -1.45 10.99 -10.74
CA SER A 93 -0.24 10.18 -10.82
C SER A 93 0.48 10.30 -12.18
N TYR A 94 -0.27 10.53 -13.25
CA TYR A 94 0.30 10.82 -14.58
C TYR A 94 0.62 12.31 -14.81
N GLY A 95 0.49 13.15 -13.79
CA GLY A 95 0.80 14.59 -13.89
C GLY A 95 -0.13 15.36 -14.84
N ARG A 96 -1.38 14.94 -15.00
CA ARG A 96 -2.38 15.58 -15.87
C ARG A 96 -3.13 16.71 -15.17
N THR A 97 -2.87 16.93 -13.88
CA THR A 97 -3.50 17.96 -13.05
C THR A 97 -2.46 18.84 -12.38
N GLY A 98 -2.91 19.97 -11.82
CA GLY A 98 -2.09 20.84 -10.98
C GLY A 98 -1.97 20.35 -9.53
N HIS A 99 -2.65 19.26 -9.16
CA HIS A 99 -2.63 18.74 -7.80
C HIS A 99 -1.29 18.07 -7.42
N ALA A 100 -0.99 18.10 -6.13
CA ALA A 100 0.00 17.22 -5.51
C ALA A 100 -0.70 16.11 -4.73
N GLU A 101 -0.04 14.96 -4.58
CA GLU A 101 -0.38 13.97 -3.58
C GLU A 101 -0.19 14.61 -2.20
N ALA A 102 -1.22 14.62 -1.39
CA ALA A 102 -1.27 15.32 -0.12
C ALA A 102 -1.98 14.49 0.94
N VAL A 103 -1.79 14.87 2.19
CA VAL A 103 -2.51 14.30 3.32
C VAL A 103 -3.23 15.40 4.09
N GLU A 104 -4.43 15.08 4.58
CA GLU A 104 -5.15 15.83 5.61
C GLU A 104 -4.89 15.16 6.94
N VAL A 105 -4.31 15.88 7.88
CA VAL A 105 -3.90 15.41 9.20
C VAL A 105 -4.84 15.99 10.25
N TYR A 106 -5.58 15.15 10.95
CA TYR A 106 -6.42 15.52 12.09
C TYR A 106 -5.60 15.38 13.37
N TYR A 107 -5.44 16.46 14.11
CA TYR A 107 -4.59 16.50 15.27
C TYR A 107 -5.23 17.22 16.46
N ASP A 108 -4.87 16.79 17.66
CA ASP A 108 -5.26 17.44 18.92
C ASP A 108 -4.31 18.61 19.20
N PRO A 109 -4.78 19.87 19.12
CA PRO A 109 -3.93 21.05 19.31
C PRO A 109 -3.42 21.22 20.76
N GLU A 110 -4.01 20.51 21.73
CA GLU A 110 -3.52 20.49 23.11
C GLU A 110 -2.33 19.52 23.28
N VAL A 111 -2.18 18.55 22.40
CA VAL A 111 -1.10 17.55 22.44
C VAL A 111 0.04 17.91 21.50
N ILE A 112 -0.26 18.39 20.27
CA ILE A 112 0.71 18.75 19.27
C ILE A 112 0.25 20.02 18.51
N SER A 113 1.15 20.97 18.31
CA SER A 113 0.86 22.19 17.57
C SER A 113 1.11 22.02 16.07
N TYR A 114 0.47 22.88 15.25
CA TYR A 114 0.77 22.96 13.80
C TYR A 114 2.27 23.14 13.53
N PHE A 115 2.97 23.97 14.29
CA PHE A 115 4.41 24.19 14.14
C PHE A 115 5.22 22.90 14.36
N GLN A 116 4.84 22.06 15.33
CA GLN A 116 5.49 20.77 15.56
C GLN A 116 5.20 19.79 14.41
N LEU A 117 3.99 19.80 13.84
CA LEU A 117 3.67 19.03 12.62
C LEU A 117 4.54 19.49 11.43
N VAL A 118 4.77 20.78 11.27
CA VAL A 118 5.70 21.33 10.26
C VAL A 118 7.13 20.86 10.50
N GLN A 119 7.57 20.72 11.75
CA GLN A 119 8.88 20.15 12.06
C GLN A 119 8.96 18.67 11.68
N VAL A 120 7.93 17.88 11.96
CA VAL A 120 7.82 16.48 11.48
C VAL A 120 7.89 16.44 9.96
N PHE A 121 7.11 17.29 9.29
CA PHE A 121 7.09 17.40 7.84
C PHE A 121 8.49 17.63 7.26
N PHE A 122 9.21 18.66 7.69
CA PHE A 122 10.56 18.95 7.20
C PHE A 122 11.62 17.93 7.62
N GLY A 123 11.40 17.22 8.72
CA GLY A 123 12.29 16.14 9.17
C GLY A 123 12.09 14.81 8.45
N SER A 124 10.98 14.65 7.74
CA SER A 124 10.57 13.36 7.15
C SER A 124 10.95 13.19 5.68
N HIS A 125 11.37 14.23 4.98
CA HIS A 125 11.67 14.19 3.54
C HIS A 125 12.79 15.17 3.16
N ASP A 126 13.20 15.17 1.90
CA ASP A 126 14.13 16.16 1.35
C ASP A 126 13.36 17.34 0.72
N PRO A 127 13.21 18.46 1.44
CA PRO A 127 12.47 19.62 0.95
C PRO A 127 13.21 20.40 -0.14
N THR A 128 14.47 20.08 -0.42
CA THR A 128 15.31 20.77 -1.41
C THR A 128 15.13 20.20 -2.82
N SER A 129 14.50 19.03 -2.94
CA SER A 129 14.25 18.36 -4.21
C SER A 129 13.05 18.97 -4.95
N LEU A 130 13.28 19.67 -6.05
CA LEU A 130 12.20 20.25 -6.85
C LEU A 130 11.40 19.15 -7.57
N ASN A 131 10.07 19.13 -7.33
CA ASN A 131 9.13 18.21 -7.97
C ASN A 131 9.60 16.74 -7.93
N ARG A 132 10.12 16.34 -6.79
CA ARG A 132 10.66 14.98 -6.63
C ARG A 132 10.80 14.61 -5.15
N GLN A 133 10.58 13.32 -4.84
CA GLN A 133 10.98 12.74 -3.56
C GLN A 133 11.46 11.29 -3.78
N GLY A 134 12.73 11.04 -3.49
CA GLY A 134 13.36 9.73 -3.74
C GLY A 134 13.23 9.31 -5.22
N PRO A 135 12.61 8.15 -5.51
CA PRO A 135 12.37 7.66 -6.86
C PRO A 135 11.23 8.39 -7.58
N ASP A 136 10.29 8.97 -6.82
CA ASP A 136 9.08 9.59 -7.35
C ASP A 136 9.40 10.93 -7.99
N ARG A 137 9.00 11.12 -9.24
CA ARG A 137 9.31 12.29 -10.05
C ARG A 137 8.05 12.88 -10.66
N GLY A 138 7.94 14.19 -10.58
CA GLY A 138 6.84 14.96 -11.15
C GLY A 138 6.28 15.98 -10.16
N PRO A 139 5.53 17.00 -10.67
CA PRO A 139 4.96 18.05 -9.83
C PRO A 139 3.97 17.53 -8.78
N GLN A 140 3.37 16.36 -8.99
CA GLN A 140 2.49 15.71 -8.03
C GLN A 140 3.22 15.25 -6.75
N TYR A 141 4.56 15.14 -6.78
CA TYR A 141 5.39 14.73 -5.64
C TYR A 141 6.17 15.89 -5.02
N ARG A 142 5.73 17.12 -5.26
CA ARG A 142 6.39 18.32 -4.72
C ARG A 142 6.15 18.49 -3.22
N SER A 143 7.07 19.21 -2.57
CA SER A 143 6.98 19.53 -1.14
C SER A 143 6.16 20.80 -0.92
N ILE A 144 5.07 20.71 -0.13
CA ILE A 144 4.22 21.83 0.27
C ILE A 144 3.73 21.64 1.71
N ALA A 145 3.94 22.64 2.55
CA ALA A 145 3.19 22.83 3.79
C ALA A 145 2.10 23.86 3.53
N PHE A 146 0.84 23.46 3.63
CA PHE A 146 -0.28 24.38 3.44
C PHE A 146 -0.63 25.05 4.76
N PHE A 147 -0.94 26.35 4.73
CA PHE A 147 -1.38 27.09 5.88
C PHE A 147 -2.81 27.62 5.68
N LYS A 148 -3.61 27.67 6.74
CA LYS A 148 -5.00 28.15 6.73
C LYS A 148 -5.11 29.61 7.11
N ASN A 149 -4.14 30.13 7.84
CA ASN A 149 -4.17 31.48 8.38
C ASN A 149 -2.77 32.08 8.54
N LYS A 150 -2.69 33.39 8.87
CA LYS A 150 -1.40 34.09 9.01
C LYS A 150 -0.54 33.57 10.20
N SER A 151 -1.16 32.99 11.20
CA SER A 151 -0.44 32.42 12.34
C SER A 151 0.33 31.15 11.95
N GLU A 152 -0.24 30.35 11.05
CA GLU A 152 0.40 29.16 10.52
C GLU A 152 1.47 29.48 9.46
N GLN A 153 1.40 30.66 8.83
CA GLN A 153 2.35 31.11 7.81
C GLN A 153 3.70 31.61 8.38
N GLN A 154 3.77 31.92 9.67
CA GLN A 154 4.97 32.48 10.33
C GLN A 154 5.90 31.39 10.85
#